data_6143e2c512e1f4a7d158ab34fd239334
#
_entry.id   6143e2c512e1f4a7d158ab34fd239334
#
_cell.length_a   1.000
_cell.length_b   1.000
_cell.length_c   1.000
_cell.angle_alpha   90.00
_cell.angle_beta   90.00
_cell.angle_gamma   90.00
#
_symmetry.space_group_name_H-M   'P 1'
#
loop_
_entity.id
_entity.type
_entity.pdbx_description
1 polymer ?
#
loop_
_entity_poly.entity_id
_entity_poly.type
_entity_poly.pdbx_seq_one_letter_code
_entity_poly.pdbx_strand_id
1 'polypeptide(L)'
;MNRYLLKQNIIGLLFFTCLFVGCDNAEYSVLHNQAYISQTGTNPNTALKVFIDKVLVTANLNVRLSDPAEKDYNFEFVEDAELLAKYNEVNYTSYKFLPAEQYNFKGKEAVIKQGEVLSESSGLEILPLTQEMKDSGNKYAIALTLQSKDGTTEVLKPGSTILYLLDPAIVTSVPVFNSRHNVAFSLIEDLSLSEWTLEFCVNMSKLGKKVGELNNQALFDGSSSLGESDGQIYTRFGDAPIEGNRLQIKTQGLQMNSATLFEEDKWYQIAWVCTSSKLYLYVDGKLDNSIDVPGKVTNLSKTKCKIGNTEYLKADVQMSEFRLWKRALSQREIANNLYATDPHSNALFAYFKFNEGKGDRFTDATGNGNEAWCIDPVEWRDNVRLNANN
;
A
#
# COMPACT_ATOMS: atom_id res chain seq x y z
N MET A 1 -45.42 64.70 -11.78
CA MET A 1 -44.39 64.46 -10.75
C MET A 1 -44.81 63.45 -9.65
N ASN A 2 -45.91 62.71 -9.78
CA ASN A 2 -46.44 61.81 -8.73
C ASN A 2 -46.56 60.34 -9.09
N ARG A 3 -46.07 59.94 -10.25
CA ARG A 3 -46.09 58.49 -10.66
C ARG A 3 -44.77 57.75 -10.42
N TYR A 4 -43.68 58.47 -10.22
CA TYR A 4 -42.34 57.83 -9.98
C TYR A 4 -42.11 57.51 -8.50
N LEU A 5 -42.68 58.26 -7.58
CA LEU A 5 -42.52 58.00 -6.15
C LEU A 5 -43.34 56.79 -5.67
N LEU A 6 -44.45 56.43 -6.34
CA LEU A 6 -45.25 55.26 -5.96
C LEU A 6 -44.62 53.97 -6.40
N LYS A 7 -43.86 53.99 -7.50
CA LYS A 7 -43.12 52.76 -7.96
C LYS A 7 -41.89 52.44 -7.14
N GLN A 8 -41.20 53.46 -6.59
CA GLN A 8 -40.04 53.22 -5.73
C GLN A 8 -40.42 52.68 -4.35
N ASN A 9 -41.57 53.11 -3.80
CA ASN A 9 -42.03 52.58 -2.51
C ASN A 9 -42.58 51.16 -2.58
N ILE A 10 -43.12 50.73 -3.74
CA ILE A 10 -43.60 49.35 -3.92
C ILE A 10 -42.42 48.41 -4.12
N ILE A 11 -41.33 48.79 -4.78
CA ILE A 11 -40.13 48.00 -4.94
C ILE A 11 -39.35 47.87 -3.64
N GLY A 12 -39.31 48.95 -2.83
CA GLY A 12 -38.71 48.94 -1.50
C GLY A 12 -39.47 48.02 -0.50
N LEU A 13 -40.81 47.98 -0.61
CA LEU A 13 -41.65 47.14 0.25
C LEU A 13 -41.58 45.66 -0.14
N LEU A 14 -41.43 45.36 -1.44
CA LEU A 14 -41.24 43.96 -1.92
C LEU A 14 -39.84 43.43 -1.56
N PHE A 15 -38.81 44.28 -1.45
CA PHE A 15 -37.46 43.84 -1.06
C PHE A 15 -37.33 43.63 0.47
N PHE A 16 -38.18 44.29 1.28
CA PHE A 16 -38.15 44.14 2.73
C PHE A 16 -38.95 42.90 3.21
N THR A 17 -39.93 42.43 2.42
CA THR A 17 -40.70 41.22 2.75
C THR A 17 -40.04 39.89 2.36
N CYS A 18 -38.97 39.90 1.53
CA CYS A 18 -38.20 38.71 1.22
C CYS A 18 -37.11 38.37 2.24
N LEU A 19 -36.88 39.19 3.26
CA LEU A 19 -35.82 38.95 4.25
C LEU A 19 -36.31 38.19 5.51
N PHE A 20 -37.57 37.78 5.57
CA PHE A 20 -38.13 37.02 6.70
C PHE A 20 -38.61 35.62 6.36
N VAL A 21 -38.20 35.08 5.19
CA VAL A 21 -38.31 33.63 4.98
C VAL A 21 -36.98 33.02 5.45
N GLY A 22 -36.72 33.16 6.74
CA GLY A 22 -35.72 32.37 7.43
C GLY A 22 -36.20 30.92 7.38
N CYS A 23 -35.32 30.01 7.01
CA CYS A 23 -35.55 28.59 7.10
C CYS A 23 -35.88 28.20 8.55
N ASP A 24 -37.13 28.12 8.89
CA ASP A 24 -37.61 27.57 10.17
C ASP A 24 -37.77 26.05 10.13
N ASN A 25 -37.12 25.39 9.20
CA ASN A 25 -37.15 23.92 9.08
C ASN A 25 -35.77 23.26 9.35
N ALA A 26 -34.93 23.87 10.15
CA ALA A 26 -33.88 23.12 10.81
C ALA A 26 -34.54 22.42 12.02
N GLU A 27 -35.11 21.26 11.82
CA GLU A 27 -35.31 20.30 12.91
C GLU A 27 -33.92 19.97 13.45
N TYR A 28 -33.51 20.71 14.49
CA TYR A 28 -32.39 20.25 15.31
C TYR A 28 -32.92 19.02 16.06
N SER A 29 -32.72 17.84 15.45
CA SER A 29 -32.83 16.60 16.21
C SER A 29 -31.83 16.73 17.36
N VAL A 30 -32.33 16.74 18.59
CA VAL A 30 -31.46 16.59 19.77
C VAL A 30 -30.74 15.28 19.56
N LEU A 31 -29.44 15.35 19.26
CA LEU A 31 -28.63 14.16 19.17
C LEU A 31 -28.67 13.53 20.55
N HIS A 32 -29.36 12.42 20.69
CA HIS A 32 -29.31 11.63 21.91
C HIS A 32 -27.87 11.24 22.20
N ASN A 33 -27.54 11.06 23.46
CA ASN A 33 -26.21 10.62 23.89
C ASN A 33 -25.81 9.34 23.15
N GLN A 34 -24.78 9.41 22.30
CA GLN A 34 -24.33 8.30 21.46
C GLN A 34 -22.96 7.80 21.88
N ALA A 35 -22.80 6.49 21.85
CA ALA A 35 -21.52 5.83 22.15
C ALA A 35 -20.68 5.62 20.91
N TYR A 36 -19.36 5.71 21.06
CA TYR A 36 -18.40 5.43 19.99
C TYR A 36 -17.07 4.92 20.57
N ILE A 37 -16.29 4.28 19.73
CA ILE A 37 -14.92 3.86 20.07
C ILE A 37 -14.03 5.10 20.13
N SER A 38 -13.45 5.40 21.27
CA SER A 38 -12.67 6.63 21.50
C SER A 38 -11.51 6.80 20.49
N GLN A 39 -10.87 5.70 20.10
CA GLN A 39 -9.74 5.68 19.17
C GLN A 39 -10.12 6.01 17.72
N THR A 40 -11.40 6.00 17.37
CA THR A 40 -11.84 6.35 16.00
C THR A 40 -11.96 7.85 15.79
N GLY A 41 -12.10 8.63 16.86
CA GLY A 41 -12.37 10.06 16.78
C GLY A 41 -13.62 10.38 15.94
N THR A 42 -14.62 9.48 15.92
CA THR A 42 -15.85 9.53 15.08
C THR A 42 -15.62 9.39 13.56
N ASN A 43 -14.42 8.98 13.13
CA ASN A 43 -14.16 8.69 11.72
C ASN A 43 -14.67 7.30 11.33
N PRO A 44 -15.37 7.17 10.20
CA PRO A 44 -15.83 5.87 9.73
C PRO A 44 -14.66 4.98 9.28
N ASN A 45 -14.78 3.68 9.55
CA ASN A 45 -13.82 2.67 9.09
C ASN A 45 -12.36 2.98 9.46
N THR A 46 -12.12 3.46 10.68
CA THR A 46 -10.78 3.74 11.19
C THR A 46 -9.93 2.48 11.15
N ALA A 47 -8.83 2.52 10.41
CA ALA A 47 -7.85 1.45 10.32
C ALA A 47 -6.51 1.92 10.89
N LEU A 48 -6.06 1.25 11.94
CA LEU A 48 -4.80 1.54 12.63
C LEU A 48 -3.77 0.46 12.31
N LYS A 49 -2.58 0.87 11.87
CA LYS A 49 -1.46 -0.05 11.72
C LYS A 49 -0.87 -0.38 13.08
N VAL A 50 -0.69 -1.66 13.35
CA VAL A 50 -0.07 -2.18 14.57
C VAL A 50 1.21 -2.90 14.19
N PHE A 51 2.33 -2.33 14.57
CA PHE A 51 3.63 -2.93 14.32
C PHE A 51 3.84 -4.15 15.21
N ILE A 52 4.08 -5.32 14.61
CA ILE A 52 4.30 -6.60 15.30
C ILE A 52 5.72 -7.10 15.01
N ASP A 53 6.50 -7.30 16.06
CA ASP A 53 7.84 -7.90 15.94
C ASP A 53 7.95 -9.14 16.85
N LYS A 54 8.83 -9.13 17.81
CA LYS A 54 9.16 -10.29 18.68
C LYS A 54 8.47 -10.25 20.04
N VAL A 55 7.79 -9.17 20.35
CA VAL A 55 7.13 -8.94 21.64
C VAL A 55 5.64 -8.78 21.48
N LEU A 56 4.90 -9.12 22.53
CA LEU A 56 3.47 -8.88 22.64
C LEU A 56 3.17 -7.38 22.52
N VAL A 57 2.15 -7.04 21.76
CA VAL A 57 1.65 -5.66 21.60
C VAL A 57 0.28 -5.55 22.23
N THR A 58 0.04 -4.50 23.00
CA THR A 58 -1.29 -4.20 23.56
C THR A 58 -1.89 -3.01 22.85
N ALA A 59 -3.06 -3.21 22.25
CA ALA A 59 -3.90 -2.13 21.73
C ALA A 59 -5.02 -1.87 22.73
N ASN A 60 -5.14 -0.63 23.18
CA ASN A 60 -6.16 -0.22 24.12
C ASN A 60 -7.40 0.30 23.40
N LEU A 61 -8.58 -0.10 23.90
CA LEU A 61 -9.88 0.32 23.39
C LEU A 61 -10.70 0.92 24.53
N ASN A 62 -11.37 2.04 24.26
CA ASN A 62 -12.29 2.66 25.18
C ASN A 62 -13.59 3.02 24.45
N VAL A 63 -14.70 2.91 25.13
CA VAL A 63 -16.00 3.44 24.67
C VAL A 63 -16.19 4.82 25.28
N ARG A 64 -16.62 5.77 24.46
CA ARG A 64 -16.90 7.14 24.88
C ARG A 64 -18.35 7.50 24.55
N LEU A 65 -19.00 8.22 25.45
CA LEU A 65 -20.27 8.91 25.23
C LEU A 65 -20.04 10.37 24.87
N SER A 66 -20.99 10.98 24.17
CA SER A 66 -21.00 12.42 23.89
C SER A 66 -21.26 13.25 25.14
N ASP A 67 -22.07 12.75 26.06
CA ASP A 67 -22.44 13.41 27.33
C ASP A 67 -22.27 12.45 28.52
N PRO A 68 -22.24 12.95 29.76
CA PRO A 68 -22.18 12.07 30.94
C PRO A 68 -23.31 11.06 31.00
N ALA A 69 -22.96 9.84 31.39
CA ALA A 69 -23.91 8.73 31.49
C ALA A 69 -24.98 8.98 32.56
N GLU A 70 -26.26 8.85 32.19
CA GLU A 70 -27.39 8.98 33.15
C GLU A 70 -27.52 7.74 34.07
N LYS A 71 -27.02 6.59 33.61
CA LYS A 71 -26.97 5.30 34.31
C LYS A 71 -25.74 4.51 33.82
N ASP A 72 -25.49 3.33 34.40
CA ASP A 72 -24.48 2.42 33.84
C ASP A 72 -24.90 1.95 32.45
N TYR A 73 -24.03 2.09 31.44
CA TYR A 73 -24.20 1.60 30.09
C TYR A 73 -23.20 0.49 29.77
N ASN A 74 -23.71 -0.61 29.17
CA ASN A 74 -22.92 -1.77 28.88
C ASN A 74 -22.76 -1.97 27.38
N PHE A 75 -21.53 -2.15 26.95
CA PHE A 75 -21.14 -2.35 25.56
C PHE A 75 -20.30 -3.60 25.40
N GLU A 76 -20.22 -4.10 24.16
CA GLU A 76 -19.27 -5.15 23.82
C GLU A 76 -18.62 -4.87 22.47
N PHE A 77 -17.38 -5.34 22.31
CA PHE A 77 -16.65 -5.36 21.06
C PHE A 77 -16.82 -6.73 20.41
N VAL A 78 -17.38 -6.76 19.22
CA VAL A 78 -17.66 -7.98 18.44
C VAL A 78 -16.73 -8.06 17.25
N GLU A 79 -16.15 -9.21 17.01
CA GLU A 79 -15.36 -9.50 15.81
C GLU A 79 -16.26 -9.42 14.56
N ASP A 80 -15.79 -8.71 13.52
CA ASP A 80 -16.57 -8.38 12.34
C ASP A 80 -15.84 -8.75 11.06
N ALA A 81 -16.08 -9.96 10.59
CA ALA A 81 -15.47 -10.48 9.36
C ALA A 81 -15.99 -9.75 8.09
N GLU A 82 -17.23 -9.25 8.10
CA GLU A 82 -17.80 -8.52 6.96
C GLU A 82 -17.14 -7.15 6.82
N LEU A 83 -16.87 -6.49 7.95
CA LEU A 83 -16.10 -5.24 7.96
C LEU A 83 -14.71 -5.43 7.34
N LEU A 84 -14.01 -6.52 7.69
CA LEU A 84 -12.71 -6.83 7.11
C LEU A 84 -12.80 -7.13 5.61
N ALA A 85 -13.81 -7.91 5.19
CA ALA A 85 -14.03 -8.22 3.77
C ALA A 85 -14.26 -6.94 2.95
N LYS A 86 -15.13 -6.05 3.46
CA LYS A 86 -15.39 -4.75 2.83
C LYS A 86 -14.15 -3.86 2.78
N TYR A 87 -13.35 -3.85 3.86
CA TYR A 87 -12.07 -3.12 3.87
C TYR A 87 -11.14 -3.64 2.77
N ASN A 88 -11.00 -4.96 2.63
CA ASN A 88 -10.17 -5.58 1.60
C ASN A 88 -10.62 -5.19 0.18
N GLU A 89 -11.91 -5.26 -0.10
CA GLU A 89 -12.48 -4.89 -1.39
C GLU A 89 -12.17 -3.42 -1.75
N VAL A 90 -12.48 -2.49 -0.84
CA VAL A 90 -12.30 -1.05 -1.07
C VAL A 90 -10.83 -0.64 -1.19
N ASN A 91 -9.93 -1.35 -0.48
CA ASN A 91 -8.50 -1.00 -0.42
C ASN A 91 -7.62 -1.91 -1.28
N TYR A 92 -8.21 -2.87 -2.03
CA TYR A 92 -7.47 -3.84 -2.84
C TYR A 92 -6.40 -4.58 -2.01
N THR A 93 -6.82 -5.06 -0.82
CA THR A 93 -5.96 -5.82 0.10
C THR A 93 -6.52 -7.22 0.31
N SER A 94 -5.70 -8.11 0.89
CA SER A 94 -6.05 -9.51 1.18
C SER A 94 -5.80 -9.88 2.64
N TYR A 95 -6.13 -8.98 3.58
CA TYR A 95 -6.00 -9.28 5.00
C TYR A 95 -6.89 -10.45 5.39
N LYS A 96 -6.31 -11.41 6.12
CA LYS A 96 -7.03 -12.47 6.79
C LYS A 96 -7.31 -12.08 8.24
N PHE A 97 -8.40 -12.56 8.79
CA PHE A 97 -8.65 -12.37 10.21
C PHE A 97 -7.55 -13.09 11.02
N LEU A 98 -7.01 -12.41 12.06
CA LEU A 98 -5.98 -13.01 12.89
C LEU A 98 -6.57 -14.22 13.63
N PRO A 99 -5.94 -15.41 13.60
CA PRO A 99 -6.42 -16.57 14.33
C PRO A 99 -6.62 -16.29 15.83
N ALA A 100 -7.67 -16.84 16.42
CA ALA A 100 -8.07 -16.55 17.80
C ALA A 100 -6.99 -16.88 18.84
N GLU A 101 -6.12 -17.85 18.56
CA GLU A 101 -4.99 -18.22 19.39
C GLU A 101 -3.83 -17.21 19.39
N GLN A 102 -3.84 -16.24 18.44
CA GLN A 102 -2.80 -15.23 18.29
C GLN A 102 -3.11 -13.91 19.00
N TYR A 103 -4.26 -13.81 19.66
CA TYR A 103 -4.60 -12.63 20.45
C TYR A 103 -5.46 -12.99 21.65
N ASN A 104 -5.41 -12.14 22.66
CA ASN A 104 -6.23 -12.22 23.85
C ASN A 104 -6.94 -10.89 24.05
N PHE A 105 -8.26 -10.92 24.00
CA PHE A 105 -9.06 -9.73 24.22
C PHE A 105 -9.54 -9.69 25.68
N LYS A 106 -8.75 -9.11 26.56
CA LYS A 106 -9.12 -8.83 27.93
C LYS A 106 -10.15 -7.69 27.97
N GLY A 107 -11.35 -8.00 28.42
CA GLY A 107 -12.42 -7.01 28.49
C GLY A 107 -13.08 -6.75 27.13
N LYS A 108 -13.60 -7.79 26.48
CA LYS A 108 -14.53 -7.61 25.33
C LYS A 108 -15.72 -6.74 25.70
N GLU A 109 -16.08 -6.66 26.97
CA GLU A 109 -17.15 -5.83 27.52
C GLU A 109 -16.58 -4.53 28.07
N ALA A 110 -17.26 -3.44 27.81
CA ALA A 110 -16.93 -2.11 28.32
C ALA A 110 -18.14 -1.51 29.05
N VAL A 111 -17.89 -0.93 30.21
CA VAL A 111 -18.93 -0.28 31.02
C VAL A 111 -18.59 1.18 31.20
N ILE A 112 -19.55 2.07 30.90
CA ILE A 112 -19.48 3.48 31.29
C ILE A 112 -20.38 3.66 32.51
N LYS A 113 -19.78 4.04 33.63
CA LYS A 113 -20.51 4.24 34.88
C LYS A 113 -21.33 5.52 34.88
N GLN A 114 -22.39 5.53 35.64
CA GLN A 114 -23.22 6.73 35.86
C GLN A 114 -22.35 7.96 36.20
N GLY A 115 -22.55 9.04 35.49
CA GLY A 115 -21.80 10.29 35.63
C GLY A 115 -20.49 10.37 34.86
N GLU A 116 -20.03 9.26 34.28
CA GLU A 116 -18.80 9.21 33.46
C GLU A 116 -19.12 9.34 31.96
N VAL A 117 -18.11 9.69 31.16
CA VAL A 117 -18.18 9.81 29.69
C VAL A 117 -17.29 8.77 29.00
N LEU A 118 -16.49 8.01 29.74
CA LEU A 118 -15.47 7.11 29.18
C LEU A 118 -15.46 5.80 29.96
N SER A 119 -15.37 4.68 29.28
CA SER A 119 -15.17 3.38 29.92
C SER A 119 -13.73 3.21 30.42
N GLU A 120 -13.52 2.25 31.32
CA GLU A 120 -12.18 1.69 31.51
C GLU A 120 -11.63 1.15 30.18
N SER A 121 -10.31 1.04 30.10
CA SER A 121 -9.63 0.55 28.91
C SER A 121 -9.74 -0.96 28.79
N SER A 122 -10.25 -1.43 27.67
CA SER A 122 -10.18 -2.83 27.25
C SER A 122 -8.87 -3.10 26.53
N GLY A 123 -8.14 -4.14 26.93
CA GLY A 123 -6.84 -4.50 26.36
C GLY A 123 -6.98 -5.60 25.31
N LEU A 124 -6.58 -5.31 24.08
CA LEU A 124 -6.38 -6.29 23.03
C LEU A 124 -4.88 -6.63 22.97
N GLU A 125 -4.50 -7.77 23.52
CA GLU A 125 -3.13 -8.27 23.51
C GLU A 125 -2.92 -9.10 22.25
N ILE A 126 -1.96 -8.73 21.41
CA ILE A 126 -1.62 -9.39 20.15
C ILE A 126 -0.25 -10.04 20.30
N LEU A 127 -0.19 -11.35 20.09
CA LEU A 127 1.03 -12.13 20.15
C LEU A 127 1.88 -11.93 18.89
N PRO A 128 3.22 -12.12 18.96
CA PRO A 128 4.07 -12.18 17.78
C PRO A 128 3.56 -13.22 16.79
N LEU A 129 3.62 -12.91 15.50
CA LEU A 129 3.25 -13.87 14.46
C LEU A 129 4.20 -15.08 14.50
N THR A 130 3.65 -16.28 14.34
CA THR A 130 4.44 -17.50 14.22
C THR A 130 5.29 -17.48 12.94
N GLN A 131 6.32 -18.33 12.88
CA GLN A 131 7.16 -18.43 11.68
C GLN A 131 6.35 -18.89 10.47
N GLU A 132 5.44 -19.85 10.65
CA GLU A 132 4.53 -20.31 9.59
C GLU A 132 3.65 -19.17 9.03
N MET A 133 3.11 -18.32 9.91
CA MET A 133 2.33 -17.17 9.49
C MET A 133 3.16 -16.15 8.69
N LYS A 134 4.41 -15.92 9.08
CA LYS A 134 5.33 -15.05 8.35
C LYS A 134 5.69 -15.62 6.98
N ASP A 135 6.00 -16.91 6.93
CA ASP A 135 6.39 -17.61 5.70
C ASP A 135 5.23 -17.73 4.70
N SER A 136 3.99 -17.77 5.20
CA SER A 136 2.78 -17.79 4.36
C SER A 136 2.63 -16.56 3.47
N GLY A 137 3.26 -15.42 3.83
CA GLY A 137 3.08 -14.13 3.16
C GLY A 137 1.69 -13.52 3.34
N ASN A 138 0.83 -14.12 4.18
CA ASN A 138 -0.48 -13.57 4.47
C ASN A 138 -0.36 -12.32 5.35
N LYS A 139 -1.25 -11.37 5.12
CA LYS A 139 -1.45 -10.21 6.01
C LYS A 139 -2.60 -10.51 6.95
N TYR A 140 -2.49 -10.06 8.18
CA TYR A 140 -3.50 -10.31 9.20
C TYR A 140 -4.06 -9.00 9.76
N ALA A 141 -5.34 -9.04 10.15
CA ALA A 141 -6.02 -7.92 10.78
C ALA A 141 -7.01 -8.42 11.82
N ILE A 142 -7.39 -7.51 12.73
CA ILE A 142 -8.53 -7.70 13.64
C ILE A 142 -9.51 -6.57 13.33
N ALA A 143 -10.75 -6.89 13.04
CA ALA A 143 -11.84 -5.95 12.79
C ALA A 143 -12.87 -6.09 13.90
N LEU A 144 -13.25 -4.98 14.50
CA LEU A 144 -14.16 -4.93 15.65
C LEU A 144 -15.29 -3.93 15.41
N THR A 145 -16.49 -4.32 15.82
CA THR A 145 -17.67 -3.46 15.86
C THR A 145 -18.16 -3.34 17.31
N LEU A 146 -18.44 -2.11 17.72
CA LEU A 146 -19.03 -1.79 19.03
C LEU A 146 -20.52 -2.00 18.98
N GLN A 147 -21.08 -2.70 19.97
CA GLN A 147 -22.50 -2.92 20.14
C GLN A 147 -22.95 -2.54 21.57
N SER A 148 -24.16 -2.00 21.70
CA SER A 148 -24.82 -1.83 23.01
C SER A 148 -25.42 -3.16 23.44
N LYS A 149 -25.08 -3.67 24.61
CA LYS A 149 -25.57 -4.97 25.12
C LYS A 149 -27.05 -4.93 25.52
N ASP A 150 -27.51 -3.81 26.01
CA ASP A 150 -28.88 -3.64 26.49
C ASP A 150 -29.79 -2.88 25.50
N GLY A 151 -29.22 -2.42 24.38
CA GLY A 151 -29.97 -1.67 23.35
C GLY A 151 -30.48 -0.30 23.82
N THR A 152 -30.05 0.15 24.99
CA THR A 152 -30.56 1.41 25.60
C THR A 152 -29.82 2.66 25.14
N THR A 153 -28.66 2.51 24.49
CA THR A 153 -27.85 3.62 23.99
C THR A 153 -27.51 3.36 22.52
N GLU A 154 -27.72 4.37 21.69
CA GLU A 154 -27.33 4.30 20.29
C GLU A 154 -25.81 4.32 20.16
N VAL A 155 -25.30 3.53 19.22
CA VAL A 155 -23.89 3.56 18.83
C VAL A 155 -23.76 4.40 17.56
N LEU A 156 -22.91 5.43 17.62
CA LEU A 156 -22.64 6.32 16.50
C LEU A 156 -21.97 5.57 15.35
N LYS A 157 -22.69 5.33 14.25
CA LYS A 157 -22.20 4.54 13.11
C LYS A 157 -20.80 4.88 12.64
N PRO A 158 -20.41 6.16 12.41
CA PRO A 158 -19.06 6.49 11.99
C PRO A 158 -17.95 6.08 12.97
N GLY A 159 -18.28 6.03 14.27
CA GLY A 159 -17.34 5.67 15.34
C GLY A 159 -17.52 4.26 15.89
N SER A 160 -18.38 3.42 15.28
CA SER A 160 -18.69 2.09 15.81
C SER A 160 -17.71 1.00 15.43
N THR A 161 -16.81 1.26 14.47
CA THR A 161 -15.95 0.22 13.89
C THR A 161 -14.48 0.63 13.90
N ILE A 162 -13.60 -0.34 14.16
CA ILE A 162 -12.14 -0.16 14.11
C ILE A 162 -11.47 -1.40 13.54
N LEU A 163 -10.42 -1.19 12.73
CA LEU A 163 -9.56 -2.23 12.24
C LEU A 163 -8.14 -2.05 12.78
N TYR A 164 -7.54 -3.12 13.26
CA TYR A 164 -6.13 -3.21 13.55
C TYR A 164 -5.44 -4.01 12.44
N LEU A 165 -4.68 -3.32 11.59
CA LEU A 165 -3.94 -3.93 10.50
C LEU A 165 -2.55 -4.29 11.03
N LEU A 166 -2.23 -5.57 11.08
CA LEU A 166 -0.93 -6.02 11.58
C LEU A 166 0.14 -5.74 10.54
N ASP A 167 1.16 -5.00 10.92
CA ASP A 167 2.34 -4.66 10.12
C ASP A 167 3.56 -5.36 10.71
N PRO A 168 3.84 -6.61 10.30
CA PRO A 168 4.97 -7.35 10.83
C PRO A 168 6.29 -6.77 10.34
N ALA A 169 7.34 -6.87 11.16
CA ALA A 169 8.70 -6.70 10.68
C ALA A 169 8.96 -7.73 9.58
N ILE A 170 9.19 -7.25 8.36
CA ILE A 170 9.47 -8.12 7.22
C ILE A 170 10.96 -8.39 7.20
N VAL A 171 11.34 -9.53 7.75
CA VAL A 171 12.71 -10.00 7.79
C VAL A 171 12.82 -11.20 6.87
N THR A 172 13.74 -11.13 5.92
CA THR A 172 13.91 -12.14 4.87
C THR A 172 15.40 -12.33 4.54
N SER A 173 15.72 -13.37 3.78
CA SER A 173 16.98 -13.48 3.06
C SER A 173 16.84 -12.77 1.73
N VAL A 174 17.90 -12.18 1.21
CA VAL A 174 17.93 -11.56 -0.11
C VAL A 174 19.21 -11.90 -0.86
N PRO A 175 19.15 -12.13 -2.19
CA PRO A 175 20.34 -12.33 -3.01
C PRO A 175 21.04 -11.01 -3.28
N VAL A 176 22.33 -11.09 -3.59
CA VAL A 176 23.17 -9.96 -4.01
C VAL A 176 23.48 -10.11 -5.50
N PHE A 177 22.90 -9.25 -6.31
CA PHE A 177 23.16 -9.18 -7.75
C PHE A 177 24.21 -8.11 -8.06
N ASN A 178 25.03 -8.34 -9.07
CA ASN A 178 26.03 -7.40 -9.56
C ASN A 178 26.47 -7.75 -10.97
N SER A 179 27.55 -7.17 -11.47
CA SER A 179 28.07 -7.43 -12.83
C SER A 179 28.46 -8.90 -13.10
N ARG A 180 28.71 -9.70 -12.08
CA ARG A 180 29.01 -11.14 -12.22
C ARG A 180 27.77 -12.00 -12.05
N HIS A 181 26.85 -11.58 -11.20
CA HIS A 181 25.65 -12.33 -10.82
C HIS A 181 24.40 -11.63 -11.36
N ASN A 182 24.20 -11.77 -12.68
CA ASN A 182 23.01 -11.27 -13.36
C ASN A 182 21.93 -12.36 -13.34
N VAL A 183 20.65 -11.96 -13.28
CA VAL A 183 19.51 -12.89 -13.36
C VAL A 183 19.04 -12.98 -14.79
N ALA A 184 18.93 -14.18 -15.32
CA ALA A 184 18.22 -14.48 -16.56
C ALA A 184 16.81 -14.98 -16.23
N PHE A 185 15.84 -14.62 -17.09
CA PHE A 185 14.48 -15.12 -17.03
C PHE A 185 14.15 -15.97 -18.25
N SER A 186 13.35 -17.03 -18.03
CA SER A 186 12.59 -17.71 -19.07
C SER A 186 11.10 -17.60 -18.70
N LEU A 187 10.40 -16.69 -19.36
CA LEU A 187 8.98 -16.51 -19.17
C LEU A 187 8.23 -17.64 -19.90
N ILE A 188 7.02 -17.97 -19.47
CA ILE A 188 6.22 -19.03 -20.09
C ILE A 188 5.79 -18.69 -21.52
N GLU A 189 5.66 -17.38 -21.83
CA GLU A 189 5.21 -16.90 -23.13
C GLU A 189 5.85 -15.54 -23.46
N ASP A 190 5.86 -15.18 -24.73
CA ASP A 190 6.12 -13.81 -25.16
C ASP A 190 4.95 -12.91 -24.70
N LEU A 191 5.25 -11.71 -24.23
CA LEU A 191 4.26 -10.78 -23.72
C LEU A 191 3.96 -9.68 -24.73
N SER A 192 2.68 -9.33 -24.81
CA SER A 192 2.16 -8.20 -25.58
C SER A 192 1.27 -7.36 -24.67
N LEU A 193 1.83 -6.29 -24.11
CA LEU A 193 1.26 -5.55 -22.99
C LEU A 193 0.77 -4.17 -23.44
N SER A 194 -0.55 -3.95 -23.39
CA SER A 194 -1.15 -2.62 -23.56
C SER A 194 -1.02 -1.78 -22.28
N GLU A 195 -1.07 -2.45 -21.15
CA GLU A 195 -0.84 -1.89 -19.81
C GLU A 195 -0.01 -2.88 -18.99
N TRP A 196 0.82 -2.36 -18.07
CA TRP A 196 1.65 -3.21 -17.24
C TRP A 196 2.09 -2.48 -15.98
N THR A 197 2.50 -3.27 -14.98
CA THR A 197 3.20 -2.79 -13.79
C THR A 197 4.42 -3.65 -13.54
N LEU A 198 5.55 -3.01 -13.27
CA LEU A 198 6.78 -3.65 -12.81
C LEU A 198 7.10 -3.13 -11.41
N GLU A 199 7.19 -4.02 -10.43
CA GLU A 199 7.52 -3.70 -9.05
C GLU A 199 8.72 -4.48 -8.55
N PHE A 200 9.48 -3.89 -7.64
CA PHE A 200 10.52 -4.58 -6.88
C PHE A 200 10.95 -3.73 -5.66
N CYS A 201 11.47 -4.39 -4.63
CA CYS A 201 12.22 -3.74 -3.56
C CYS A 201 13.70 -3.80 -3.90
N VAL A 202 14.41 -2.70 -3.71
CA VAL A 202 15.84 -2.58 -4.08
C VAL A 202 16.63 -1.83 -3.04
N ASN A 203 17.86 -2.30 -2.81
CA ASN A 203 18.88 -1.61 -2.04
C ASN A 203 20.18 -1.65 -2.85
N MET A 204 20.80 -0.50 -3.05
CA MET A 204 22.01 -0.32 -3.84
C MET A 204 23.19 0.00 -2.93
N SER A 205 24.27 -0.79 -3.00
CA SER A 205 25.48 -0.53 -2.21
C SER A 205 26.27 0.70 -2.68
N LYS A 206 26.06 1.12 -3.93
CA LYS A 206 26.75 2.28 -4.54
C LYS A 206 25.87 2.97 -5.56
N LEU A 207 25.79 4.28 -5.47
CA LEU A 207 25.12 5.17 -6.41
C LEU A 207 26.02 6.35 -6.75
N GLY A 208 26.08 6.75 -8.02
CA GLY A 208 26.82 7.96 -8.42
C GLY A 208 26.09 9.21 -7.95
N LYS A 209 26.82 10.17 -7.40
CA LYS A 209 26.26 11.46 -6.92
C LYS A 209 26.32 12.56 -7.97
N LYS A 210 27.09 12.35 -9.04
CA LYS A 210 27.30 13.31 -10.12
C LYS A 210 26.86 12.73 -11.46
N VAL A 211 26.63 13.62 -12.40
CA VAL A 211 26.38 13.25 -13.80
C VAL A 211 27.55 12.42 -14.34
N GLY A 212 27.24 11.29 -14.97
CA GLY A 212 28.22 10.38 -15.55
C GLY A 212 28.93 9.45 -14.56
N GLU A 213 28.67 9.59 -13.27
CA GLU A 213 29.22 8.71 -12.24
C GLU A 213 28.33 7.46 -12.08
N LEU A 214 28.95 6.28 -12.10
CA LEU A 214 28.26 4.98 -12.01
C LEU A 214 27.03 4.89 -12.93
N ASN A 215 27.24 5.26 -14.19
CA ASN A 215 26.19 5.25 -15.20
C ASN A 215 25.66 3.85 -15.52
N ASN A 216 24.40 3.81 -15.92
CA ASN A 216 23.75 2.65 -16.55
C ASN A 216 23.72 1.38 -15.67
N GLN A 217 23.57 1.55 -14.36
CA GLN A 217 23.41 0.42 -13.47
C GLN A 217 22.00 -0.21 -13.63
N ALA A 218 21.90 -1.19 -14.53
CA ALA A 218 20.63 -1.81 -14.90
C ALA A 218 20.04 -2.63 -13.75
N LEU A 219 18.76 -2.40 -13.48
CA LEU A 219 17.96 -3.18 -12.53
C LEU A 219 17.10 -4.21 -13.25
N PHE A 220 16.45 -3.82 -14.34
CA PHE A 220 15.69 -4.74 -15.18
C PHE A 220 15.80 -4.31 -16.65
N ASP A 221 15.96 -5.31 -17.52
CA ASP A 221 16.00 -5.15 -18.97
C ASP A 221 15.14 -6.24 -19.60
N GLY A 222 13.95 -5.85 -20.07
CA GLY A 222 13.06 -6.69 -20.86
C GLY A 222 12.88 -6.09 -22.23
N SER A 223 13.06 -6.87 -23.29
CA SER A 223 12.98 -6.40 -24.66
C SER A 223 12.33 -7.41 -25.61
N SER A 224 11.86 -6.91 -26.74
CA SER A 224 11.43 -7.75 -27.87
C SER A 224 12.63 -8.30 -28.64
N SER A 225 12.51 -9.52 -29.18
CA SER A 225 13.49 -10.06 -30.13
C SER A 225 13.50 -9.34 -31.48
N LEU A 226 12.47 -8.53 -31.80
CA LEU A 226 12.41 -7.68 -32.97
C LEU A 226 13.10 -6.32 -32.77
N GLY A 227 13.61 -6.04 -31.57
CA GLY A 227 14.33 -4.84 -31.18
C GLY A 227 13.55 -3.92 -30.24
N GLU A 228 14.25 -2.92 -29.71
CA GLU A 228 13.72 -2.00 -28.68
C GLU A 228 12.52 -1.17 -29.16
N SER A 229 12.42 -0.90 -30.48
CA SER A 229 11.29 -0.16 -31.06
C SER A 229 9.96 -0.92 -31.01
N ASP A 230 10.01 -2.25 -30.95
CA ASP A 230 8.84 -3.13 -30.83
C ASP A 230 8.40 -3.30 -29.37
N GLY A 231 9.33 -3.23 -28.42
CA GLY A 231 9.02 -3.27 -27.00
C GLY A 231 10.25 -3.28 -26.11
N GLN A 232 10.21 -2.46 -25.08
CA GLN A 232 11.26 -2.37 -24.07
C GLN A 232 10.69 -1.91 -22.75
N ILE A 233 11.16 -2.54 -21.65
CA ILE A 233 11.11 -2.04 -20.28
C ILE A 233 12.54 -2.10 -19.76
N TYR A 234 13.21 -0.96 -19.72
CA TYR A 234 14.59 -0.87 -19.27
C TYR A 234 14.74 0.14 -18.14
N THR A 235 14.96 -0.34 -16.91
CA THR A 235 15.12 0.51 -15.74
C THR A 235 16.53 0.39 -15.17
N ARG A 236 17.13 1.54 -14.80
CA ARG A 236 18.52 1.64 -14.36
C ARG A 236 18.73 2.85 -13.47
N PHE A 237 19.82 2.84 -12.73
CA PHE A 237 20.36 4.05 -12.09
C PHE A 237 21.39 4.71 -12.99
N GLY A 238 21.31 6.04 -13.09
CA GLY A 238 22.24 6.89 -13.80
C GLY A 238 22.24 6.71 -15.32
N ASP A 239 22.21 7.79 -16.05
CA ASP A 239 22.49 7.88 -17.48
C ASP A 239 22.73 9.35 -17.83
N ALA A 240 23.97 9.72 -18.17
CA ALA A 240 24.25 11.11 -18.53
C ALA A 240 23.20 11.63 -19.53
N PRO A 241 22.60 12.81 -19.32
CA PRO A 241 23.05 13.89 -18.42
C PRO A 241 22.42 13.94 -17.02
N ILE A 242 21.87 12.84 -16.50
CA ILE A 242 21.35 12.80 -15.14
C ILE A 242 22.36 12.27 -14.12
N GLU A 243 22.12 12.51 -12.84
CA GLU A 243 22.96 12.06 -11.74
C GLU A 243 22.88 10.53 -11.59
N GLY A 244 23.96 9.89 -11.15
CA GLY A 244 24.07 8.44 -11.00
C GLY A 244 23.14 7.83 -9.95
N ASN A 245 22.58 8.62 -9.04
CA ASN A 245 21.59 8.21 -8.05
C ASN A 245 20.14 8.54 -8.45
N ARG A 246 19.90 8.86 -9.71
CA ARG A 246 18.56 9.06 -10.25
C ARG A 246 18.11 7.83 -11.02
N LEU A 247 16.95 7.31 -10.67
CA LEU A 247 16.37 6.16 -11.36
C LEU A 247 15.75 6.61 -12.69
N GLN A 248 15.98 5.84 -13.75
CA GLN A 248 15.45 6.10 -15.08
C GLN A 248 14.80 4.83 -15.64
N ILE A 249 13.77 5.03 -16.45
CA ILE A 249 13.18 3.99 -17.30
C ILE A 249 13.18 4.42 -18.76
N LYS A 250 13.39 3.44 -19.67
CA LYS A 250 13.10 3.53 -21.11
C LYS A 250 11.94 2.61 -21.43
N THR A 251 10.93 3.13 -22.09
CA THR A 251 9.80 2.37 -22.64
C THR A 251 9.10 3.16 -23.72
N GLN A 252 8.51 2.50 -24.70
CA GLN A 252 7.75 3.10 -25.81
C GLN A 252 8.49 4.21 -26.59
N GLY A 253 9.83 4.18 -26.59
CA GLY A 253 10.67 5.20 -27.21
C GLY A 253 10.88 6.46 -26.38
N LEU A 254 10.43 6.48 -25.13
CA LEU A 254 10.57 7.58 -24.19
C LEU A 254 11.48 7.20 -23.01
N GLN A 255 11.93 8.23 -22.30
CA GLN A 255 12.68 8.09 -21.05
C GLN A 255 11.99 8.93 -19.97
N MET A 256 11.90 8.40 -18.76
CA MET A 256 11.45 9.11 -17.58
C MET A 256 12.43 8.90 -16.44
N ASN A 257 12.74 9.99 -15.73
CA ASN A 257 13.63 9.98 -14.57
C ASN A 257 12.84 10.16 -13.29
N SER A 258 13.33 9.62 -12.19
CA SER A 258 12.77 9.89 -10.87
C SER A 258 12.94 11.37 -10.47
N ALA A 259 12.01 11.90 -9.69
CA ALA A 259 12.20 13.14 -8.95
C ALA A 259 13.09 12.89 -7.72
N THR A 260 12.92 11.73 -7.08
CA THR A 260 13.75 11.28 -5.96
C THR A 260 15.20 11.08 -6.38
N LEU A 261 16.14 11.56 -5.53
CA LEU A 261 17.53 11.19 -5.50
C LEU A 261 17.72 10.09 -4.46
N PHE A 262 18.15 8.93 -4.88
CA PHE A 262 18.24 7.74 -4.05
C PHE A 262 19.54 7.75 -3.21
N GLU A 263 19.47 7.07 -2.06
CA GLU A 263 20.58 6.91 -1.12
C GLU A 263 21.14 5.48 -1.19
N GLU A 264 22.44 5.34 -0.97
CA GLU A 264 23.11 4.05 -0.85
C GLU A 264 22.66 3.33 0.44
N ASP A 265 22.68 2.00 0.42
CA ASP A 265 22.36 1.14 1.57
C ASP A 265 20.97 1.34 2.18
N LYS A 266 20.04 1.89 1.41
CA LYS A 266 18.67 2.13 1.81
C LYS A 266 17.70 1.35 0.93
N TRP A 267 16.71 0.72 1.56
CA TRP A 267 15.64 0.03 0.86
C TRP A 267 14.62 1.00 0.30
N TYR A 268 14.20 0.73 -0.93
CA TYR A 268 13.10 1.43 -1.60
C TYR A 268 12.21 0.41 -2.31
N GLN A 269 10.90 0.58 -2.21
CA GLN A 269 9.97 -0.11 -3.10
C GLN A 269 9.74 0.77 -4.33
N ILE A 270 9.94 0.20 -5.50
CA ILE A 270 9.77 0.85 -6.80
C ILE A 270 8.58 0.21 -7.50
N ALA A 271 7.71 1.04 -8.09
CA ALA A 271 6.67 0.58 -8.99
C ALA A 271 6.59 1.47 -10.23
N TRP A 272 6.86 0.89 -11.39
CA TRP A 272 6.62 1.48 -12.69
C TRP A 272 5.25 1.03 -13.20
N VAL A 273 4.36 1.96 -13.49
CA VAL A 273 3.00 1.67 -13.98
C VAL A 273 2.81 2.34 -15.33
N CYS A 274 2.57 1.54 -16.37
CA CYS A 274 2.27 2.01 -17.70
C CYS A 274 0.79 1.74 -18.02
N THR A 275 0.04 2.80 -18.27
CA THR A 275 -1.32 2.73 -18.80
C THR A 275 -1.28 2.98 -20.31
N SER A 276 -2.43 2.95 -20.96
CA SER A 276 -2.57 3.31 -22.38
C SER A 276 -2.20 4.76 -22.73
N SER A 277 -2.00 5.63 -21.72
CA SER A 277 -1.73 7.06 -21.96
C SER A 277 -0.65 7.66 -21.07
N LYS A 278 -0.29 7.01 -19.96
CA LYS A 278 0.66 7.54 -18.98
C LYS A 278 1.59 6.47 -18.43
N LEU A 279 2.81 6.90 -18.15
CA LEU A 279 3.77 6.16 -17.35
C LEU A 279 3.95 6.87 -16.00
N TYR A 280 3.85 6.11 -14.92
CA TYR A 280 4.03 6.59 -13.54
C TYR A 280 5.19 5.88 -12.88
N LEU A 281 5.91 6.61 -12.03
CA LEU A 281 6.83 6.06 -11.04
C LEU A 281 6.24 6.29 -9.64
N TYR A 282 6.17 5.22 -8.87
CA TYR A 282 5.91 5.28 -7.43
C TYR A 282 7.14 4.81 -6.67
N VAL A 283 7.48 5.55 -5.62
CA VAL A 283 8.56 5.21 -4.68
C VAL A 283 7.92 5.09 -3.29
N ASP A 284 8.10 3.94 -2.66
CA ASP A 284 7.48 3.61 -1.36
C ASP A 284 5.96 3.89 -1.33
N GLY A 285 5.28 3.55 -2.44
CA GLY A 285 3.84 3.71 -2.62
C GLY A 285 3.35 5.14 -2.88
N LYS A 286 4.26 6.10 -2.99
CA LYS A 286 3.94 7.51 -3.27
C LYS A 286 4.32 7.87 -4.69
N LEU A 287 3.48 8.65 -5.38
CA LEU A 287 3.78 9.15 -6.71
C LEU A 287 5.05 10.00 -6.68
N ASP A 288 6.05 9.59 -7.44
CA ASP A 288 7.33 10.30 -7.60
C ASP A 288 7.33 11.15 -8.89
N ASN A 289 6.98 10.54 -10.03
CA ASN A 289 6.93 11.25 -11.31
C ASN A 289 5.93 10.59 -12.28
N SER A 290 5.55 11.31 -13.33
CA SER A 290 4.75 10.77 -14.45
C SER A 290 4.98 11.51 -15.75
N ILE A 291 4.83 10.81 -16.86
CA ILE A 291 4.84 11.39 -18.22
C ILE A 291 3.71 10.80 -19.07
N ASP A 292 3.31 11.51 -20.11
CA ASP A 292 2.44 10.96 -21.14
C ASP A 292 3.22 10.00 -22.04
N VAL A 293 2.57 8.90 -22.45
CA VAL A 293 3.12 7.90 -23.38
C VAL A 293 2.23 7.74 -24.60
N PRO A 294 2.80 7.31 -25.75
CA PRO A 294 2.03 7.19 -27.01
C PRO A 294 1.00 6.06 -27.03
N GLY A 295 0.93 5.23 -25.98
CA GLY A 295 -0.03 4.12 -25.88
C GLY A 295 0.30 2.93 -26.78
N LYS A 296 1.58 2.77 -27.14
CA LYS A 296 2.04 1.61 -27.91
C LYS A 296 2.02 0.35 -27.03
N VAL A 297 1.72 -0.77 -27.66
CA VAL A 297 1.91 -2.08 -27.04
C VAL A 297 3.39 -2.30 -26.74
N THR A 298 3.71 -2.80 -25.55
CA THR A 298 5.06 -3.19 -25.16
C THR A 298 5.21 -4.69 -25.31
N ASN A 299 5.98 -5.13 -26.30
CA ASN A 299 6.27 -6.55 -26.54
C ASN A 299 7.56 -6.95 -25.81
N LEU A 300 7.53 -8.06 -25.08
CA LEU A 300 8.70 -8.63 -24.41
C LEU A 300 8.82 -10.09 -24.83
N SER A 301 10.00 -10.48 -25.33
CA SER A 301 10.25 -11.86 -25.67
C SER A 301 10.63 -12.65 -24.41
N LYS A 302 10.09 -13.86 -24.29
CA LYS A 302 10.20 -14.71 -23.09
C LYS A 302 11.62 -14.97 -22.61
N THR A 303 12.63 -14.92 -23.47
CA THR A 303 14.04 -15.14 -23.16
C THR A 303 14.88 -13.86 -23.19
N LYS A 304 14.25 -12.69 -23.31
CA LYS A 304 14.93 -11.41 -23.40
C LYS A 304 14.71 -10.52 -22.17
N CYS A 305 14.44 -11.14 -21.02
CA CYS A 305 14.31 -10.45 -19.74
C CYS A 305 15.48 -10.81 -18.82
N LYS A 306 16.04 -9.83 -18.14
CA LYS A 306 17.17 -10.02 -17.20
C LYS A 306 17.20 -8.93 -16.12
N ILE A 307 17.83 -9.20 -14.99
CA ILE A 307 18.24 -8.22 -13.99
C ILE A 307 19.75 -8.05 -14.08
N GLY A 308 20.19 -6.81 -14.05
CA GLY A 308 21.61 -6.46 -14.11
C GLY A 308 22.18 -6.42 -15.52
N ASN A 309 23.43 -6.02 -15.61
CA ASN A 309 24.25 -6.13 -16.80
C ASN A 309 25.72 -6.35 -16.43
N THR A 310 26.47 -7.01 -17.31
CA THR A 310 27.85 -7.42 -17.05
C THR A 310 28.85 -6.25 -17.11
N GLU A 311 28.51 -5.16 -17.73
CA GLU A 311 29.42 -4.06 -18.02
C GLU A 311 29.34 -2.92 -16.99
N TYR A 312 28.13 -2.49 -16.67
CA TYR A 312 27.89 -1.23 -15.98
C TYR A 312 27.42 -1.37 -14.53
N LEU A 313 26.87 -2.54 -14.12
CA LEU A 313 26.40 -2.75 -12.77
C LEU A 313 27.57 -2.93 -11.79
N LYS A 314 28.08 -1.83 -11.28
CA LYS A 314 29.24 -1.78 -10.34
C LYS A 314 28.84 -1.91 -8.88
N ALA A 315 27.56 -1.69 -8.57
CA ALA A 315 27.02 -1.88 -7.23
C ALA A 315 26.69 -3.33 -6.96
N ASP A 316 26.68 -3.71 -5.69
CA ASP A 316 25.93 -4.85 -5.20
C ASP A 316 24.49 -4.40 -5.01
N VAL A 317 23.57 -5.15 -5.61
CA VAL A 317 22.13 -4.89 -5.59
C VAL A 317 21.47 -5.99 -4.78
N GLN A 318 20.89 -5.64 -3.65
CA GLN A 318 19.96 -6.51 -2.96
C GLN A 318 18.57 -6.24 -3.53
N MET A 319 17.86 -7.30 -3.94
CA MET A 319 16.53 -7.19 -4.52
C MET A 319 15.56 -8.19 -3.89
N SER A 320 14.31 -7.78 -3.76
CA SER A 320 13.22 -8.63 -3.29
C SER A 320 11.91 -8.19 -3.93
N GLU A 321 10.89 -9.04 -3.83
CA GLU A 321 9.52 -8.73 -4.24
C GLU A 321 9.38 -8.29 -5.71
N PHE A 322 10.14 -8.91 -6.61
CA PHE A 322 10.03 -8.63 -8.04
C PHE A 322 8.71 -9.16 -8.59
N ARG A 323 7.89 -8.26 -9.17
CA ARG A 323 6.55 -8.57 -9.69
C ARG A 323 6.34 -7.94 -11.05
N LEU A 324 5.81 -8.73 -11.99
CA LEU A 324 5.37 -8.26 -13.30
C LEU A 324 3.88 -8.53 -13.47
N TRP A 325 3.11 -7.47 -13.71
CA TRP A 325 1.66 -7.51 -13.88
C TRP A 325 1.28 -7.20 -15.31
N LYS A 326 0.27 -7.91 -15.84
CA LYS A 326 -0.36 -7.65 -17.15
C LYS A 326 -1.48 -6.59 -17.04
N ARG A 327 -1.37 -5.66 -16.12
CA ARG A 327 -2.29 -4.52 -15.92
C ARG A 327 -1.60 -3.36 -15.20
N ALA A 328 -2.20 -2.20 -15.32
CA ALA A 328 -1.83 -1.05 -14.50
C ALA A 328 -2.42 -1.20 -13.09
N LEU A 329 -1.58 -1.08 -12.06
CA LEU A 329 -2.00 -1.00 -10.66
C LEU A 329 -2.35 0.44 -10.29
N SER A 330 -3.32 0.61 -9.40
CA SER A 330 -3.59 1.90 -8.77
C SER A 330 -2.54 2.21 -7.69
N GLN A 331 -2.33 3.49 -7.39
CA GLN A 331 -1.46 3.90 -6.28
C GLN A 331 -1.85 3.24 -4.96
N ARG A 332 -3.14 3.05 -4.70
CA ARG A 332 -3.64 2.42 -3.48
C ARG A 332 -3.24 0.95 -3.39
N GLU A 333 -3.35 0.20 -4.49
CA GLU A 333 -2.90 -1.20 -4.55
C GLU A 333 -1.41 -1.29 -4.24
N ILE A 334 -0.59 -0.44 -4.86
CA ILE A 334 0.87 -0.39 -4.62
C ILE A 334 1.16 -0.06 -3.16
N ALA A 335 0.60 1.03 -2.62
CA ALA A 335 0.84 1.48 -1.26
C ALA A 335 0.44 0.45 -0.19
N ASN A 336 -0.61 -0.33 -0.46
CA ASN A 336 -1.07 -1.37 0.45
C ASN A 336 -0.31 -2.69 0.32
N ASN A 337 0.50 -2.87 -0.74
CA ASN A 337 1.16 -4.14 -1.04
C ASN A 337 2.68 -4.00 -1.27
N LEU A 338 3.34 -3.03 -0.62
CA LEU A 338 4.75 -2.71 -0.82
C LEU A 338 5.68 -3.94 -0.72
N TYR A 339 5.53 -4.73 0.34
CA TYR A 339 6.46 -5.79 0.70
C TYR A 339 5.89 -7.21 0.61
N ALA A 340 4.64 -7.35 0.21
CA ALA A 340 4.00 -8.64 -0.05
C ALA A 340 2.70 -8.44 -0.83
N THR A 341 2.35 -9.42 -1.67
CA THR A 341 1.05 -9.48 -2.34
C THR A 341 0.57 -10.93 -2.40
N ASP A 342 -0.72 -11.14 -2.63
CA ASP A 342 -1.26 -12.46 -2.89
C ASP A 342 -0.69 -12.98 -4.22
N PRO A 343 0.05 -14.10 -4.25
CA PRO A 343 0.63 -14.65 -5.46
C PRO A 343 -0.43 -15.07 -6.51
N HIS A 344 -1.68 -15.26 -6.08
CA HIS A 344 -2.79 -15.61 -6.97
C HIS A 344 -3.63 -14.39 -7.40
N SER A 345 -3.10 -13.18 -7.19
CA SER A 345 -3.76 -11.94 -7.63
C SER A 345 -3.99 -11.92 -9.14
N ASN A 346 -5.16 -11.42 -9.55
CA ASN A 346 -5.51 -11.33 -10.96
C ASN A 346 -4.50 -10.52 -11.77
N ALA A 347 -4.09 -11.06 -12.92
CA ALA A 347 -3.11 -10.48 -13.85
C ALA A 347 -1.67 -10.33 -13.29
N LEU A 348 -1.34 -10.90 -12.14
CA LEU A 348 0.03 -11.08 -11.69
C LEU A 348 0.67 -12.19 -12.53
N PHE A 349 1.59 -11.81 -13.42
CA PHE A 349 2.18 -12.72 -14.40
C PHE A 349 3.39 -13.46 -13.85
N ALA A 350 4.28 -12.75 -13.13
CA ALA A 350 5.47 -13.32 -12.50
C ALA A 350 5.69 -12.68 -11.13
N TYR A 351 6.07 -13.49 -10.14
CA TYR A 351 6.37 -13.03 -8.80
C TYR A 351 7.54 -13.80 -8.20
N PHE A 352 8.71 -13.18 -8.17
CA PHE A 352 9.91 -13.72 -7.54
C PHE A 352 10.15 -12.98 -6.22
N LYS A 353 9.95 -13.68 -5.10
CA LYS A 353 10.19 -13.10 -3.77
C LYS A 353 11.67 -12.87 -3.52
N PHE A 354 12.54 -13.66 -4.14
CA PHE A 354 13.99 -13.67 -3.92
C PHE A 354 14.33 -13.89 -2.43
N ASN A 355 13.75 -14.93 -1.84
CA ASN A 355 13.88 -15.19 -0.40
C ASN A 355 14.32 -16.62 -0.06
N GLU A 356 14.84 -17.35 -1.04
CA GLU A 356 15.24 -18.76 -0.90
C GLU A 356 16.41 -18.96 0.08
N GLY A 357 17.23 -17.92 0.31
CA GLY A 357 18.36 -17.93 1.25
C GLY A 357 19.55 -18.77 0.80
N LYS A 358 19.49 -19.39 -0.38
CA LYS A 358 20.57 -20.22 -0.94
C LYS A 358 20.35 -20.51 -2.42
N GLY A 359 21.44 -20.92 -3.10
CA GLY A 359 21.39 -21.35 -4.50
C GLY A 359 21.36 -20.20 -5.49
N ASP A 360 21.04 -20.51 -6.72
CA ASP A 360 21.10 -19.65 -7.89
C ASP A 360 19.80 -19.67 -8.71
N ARG A 361 18.78 -20.39 -8.25
CA ARG A 361 17.45 -20.48 -8.87
C ARG A 361 16.39 -19.89 -7.97
N PHE A 362 15.46 -19.18 -8.59
CA PHE A 362 14.43 -18.43 -7.90
C PHE A 362 13.05 -18.95 -8.27
N THR A 363 12.16 -19.03 -7.31
CA THR A 363 10.83 -19.62 -7.44
C THR A 363 9.80 -18.56 -7.85
N ASP A 364 9.06 -18.81 -8.94
CA ASP A 364 7.87 -18.03 -9.29
C ASP A 364 6.73 -18.38 -8.32
N ALA A 365 6.45 -17.49 -7.38
CA ALA A 365 5.43 -17.68 -6.36
C ALA A 365 3.99 -17.72 -6.92
N THR A 366 3.77 -17.25 -8.17
CA THR A 366 2.45 -17.37 -8.82
C THR A 366 2.09 -18.79 -9.19
N GLY A 367 3.09 -19.66 -9.37
CA GLY A 367 2.90 -21.00 -9.90
C GLY A 367 2.65 -21.04 -11.41
N ASN A 368 2.76 -19.92 -12.12
CA ASN A 368 2.58 -19.88 -13.59
C ASN A 368 3.68 -20.61 -14.37
N GLY A 369 4.85 -20.88 -13.74
CA GLY A 369 5.93 -21.61 -14.34
C GLY A 369 6.99 -20.75 -15.04
N ASN A 370 7.08 -19.46 -14.70
CA ASN A 370 8.20 -18.63 -15.11
C ASN A 370 9.46 -19.09 -14.35
N GLU A 371 10.62 -19.02 -14.99
CA GLU A 371 11.90 -19.37 -14.40
C GLU A 371 12.81 -18.14 -14.29
N ALA A 372 13.60 -18.08 -13.21
CA ALA A 372 14.66 -17.10 -13.02
C ALA A 372 15.87 -17.76 -12.36
N TRP A 373 17.07 -17.42 -12.84
CA TRP A 373 18.32 -17.99 -12.31
C TRP A 373 19.52 -17.08 -12.56
N CYS A 374 20.56 -17.25 -11.75
CA CYS A 374 21.91 -16.75 -12.04
C CYS A 374 22.78 -17.86 -12.66
N ILE A 375 23.77 -17.47 -13.47
CA ILE A 375 24.72 -18.44 -14.06
C ILE A 375 25.64 -19.02 -12.98
N ASP A 376 26.07 -18.16 -12.04
CA ASP A 376 26.91 -18.51 -10.91
C ASP A 376 26.15 -18.37 -9.59
N PRO A 377 26.49 -19.14 -8.53
CA PRO A 377 25.90 -19.00 -7.22
C PRO A 377 26.00 -17.58 -6.68
N VAL A 378 24.90 -17.05 -6.17
CA VAL A 378 24.84 -15.70 -5.60
C VAL A 378 25.19 -15.71 -4.11
N GLU A 379 25.74 -14.60 -3.64
CA GLU A 379 25.82 -14.32 -2.21
C GLU A 379 24.42 -14.01 -1.66
N TRP A 380 24.10 -14.51 -0.46
CA TRP A 380 22.85 -14.24 0.22
C TRP A 380 23.11 -13.40 1.49
N ARG A 381 22.22 -12.47 1.75
CA ARG A 381 22.17 -11.71 2.99
C ARG A 381 20.96 -12.16 3.79
N ASP A 382 21.19 -12.68 4.98
CA ASP A 382 20.14 -13.14 5.88
C ASP A 382 19.71 -12.04 6.87
N ASN A 383 18.52 -12.23 7.45
CA ASN A 383 17.96 -11.30 8.45
C ASN A 383 17.83 -9.85 7.95
N VAL A 384 17.60 -9.67 6.66
CA VAL A 384 17.40 -8.35 6.08
C VAL A 384 15.98 -7.87 6.35
N ARG A 385 15.86 -6.67 6.90
CA ARG A 385 14.58 -6.03 7.16
C ARG A 385 14.22 -5.08 6.02
N LEU A 386 13.20 -5.44 5.23
CA LEU A 386 12.77 -4.64 4.06
C LEU A 386 12.06 -3.35 4.46
N ASN A 387 11.26 -3.36 5.52
CA ASN A 387 10.49 -2.21 5.99
C ASN A 387 11.19 -1.43 7.12
N ALA A 388 12.52 -1.37 7.11
CA ALA A 388 13.30 -0.69 8.15
C ALA A 388 13.13 0.85 8.17
N ASN A 389 12.66 1.42 7.07
CA ASN A 389 12.54 2.87 6.86
C ASN A 389 11.11 3.41 7.07
N ASN A 390 10.17 2.58 7.50
CA ASN A 390 8.76 2.95 7.73
C ASN A 390 8.48 3.16 9.21
#